data_b68e5b01da642cbda872096fda1cd2b2
#
_entry.id   b68e5b01da642cbda872096fda1cd2b2
#
_cell.length_a   1.000
_cell.length_b   1.000
_cell.length_c   1.000
_cell.angle_alpha   90.00
_cell.angle_beta   90.00
_cell.angle_gamma   90.00
#
_symmetry.space_group_name_H-M   'P 1'
#
loop_
_entity.id
_entity.type
_entity.pdbx_description
1 polymer ?
#
loop_
_entity_poly.entity_id
_entity_poly.type
_entity_poly.pdbx_seq_one_letter_code
_entity_poly.pdbx_strand_id
1 'polypeptide(L)'
;MNRKSKDNPFIAVISCRDYEAEKRAAEYLNKHVKKADIKSKTAQEGNIELNYEIRLLSDDTDFITELSQLEGVNSAVLVSYNGDYMG
;
A
#
# COMPACT_ATOMS: atom_id res chain seq x y z
N MET A 1 6.18 14.14 22.97
CA MET A 1 6.03 13.93 22.55
C MET A 1 5.88 13.20 21.74
N ASN A 2 5.77 12.74 21.39
CA ASN A 2 5.70 12.10 20.71
C ASN A 2 4.99 11.72 19.97
N ARG A 3 4.39 11.55 19.67
CA ARG A 3 3.65 11.31 19.11
C ARG A 3 3.70 11.16 17.89
N LYS A 4 3.90 11.09 17.30
CA LYS A 4 4.09 10.95 16.17
C LYS A 4 4.10 9.68 15.64
N SER A 5 4.02 8.70 16.21
CA SER A 5 4.06 7.41 15.65
C SER A 5 2.86 7.11 14.78
N LYS A 6 1.72 7.75 15.00
CA LYS A 6 0.63 7.49 14.16
C LYS A 6 0.83 7.95 12.80
N ASP A 7 1.75 8.82 12.55
CA ASP A 7 1.97 9.32 11.22
C ASP A 7 3.16 8.69 10.56
N ASN A 8 3.67 7.62 11.09
CA ASN A 8 4.78 6.95 10.44
C ASN A 8 4.37 6.46 9.07
N PRO A 9 5.21 6.65 8.08
CA PRO A 9 4.86 6.20 6.75
C PRO A 9 5.08 4.70 6.59
N PHE A 10 4.31 4.11 5.72
CA PHE A 10 4.50 2.73 5.34
C PHE A 10 4.60 2.70 3.83
N ILE A 11 5.20 1.65 3.31
CA ILE A 11 5.25 1.44 1.87
C ILE A 11 4.38 0.22 1.59
N ALA A 12 3.44 0.36 0.67
CA ALA A 12 2.62 -0.76 0.25
C ALA A 12 3.05 -1.12 -1.18
N VAL A 13 3.46 -2.37 -1.37
CA VAL A 13 3.85 -2.86 -2.68
C VAL A 13 2.75 -3.79 -3.14
N ILE A 14 2.08 -3.42 -4.21
CA ILE A 14 0.91 -4.15 -4.67
C ILE A 14 1.16 -4.63 -6.08
N SER A 15 0.94 -5.92 -6.30
CA SER A 15 1.13 -6.52 -7.61
C SER A 15 -0.25 -6.86 -8.15
N CYS A 16 -0.58 -6.37 -9.32
CA CYS A 16 -1.89 -6.53 -9.92
C CYS A 16 -1.78 -7.21 -11.27
N ARG A 17 -2.79 -7.99 -11.62
CA ARG A 17 -2.80 -8.68 -12.89
C ARG A 17 -3.02 -7.74 -14.07
N ASP A 18 -3.84 -6.72 -13.90
CA ASP A 18 -4.21 -5.85 -14.98
C ASP A 18 -4.68 -4.49 -14.46
N TYR A 19 -5.07 -3.64 -15.38
CA TYR A 19 -5.47 -2.29 -15.04
C TYR A 19 -6.71 -2.25 -14.15
N GLU A 20 -7.66 -3.16 -14.39
CA GLU A 20 -8.86 -3.18 -13.58
C GLU A 20 -8.54 -3.47 -12.13
N ALA A 21 -7.60 -4.39 -11.90
CA ALA A 21 -7.19 -4.70 -10.54
C ALA A 21 -6.45 -3.53 -9.92
N GLU A 22 -5.65 -2.82 -10.71
CA GLU A 22 -4.97 -1.64 -10.22
C GLU A 22 -5.98 -0.61 -9.72
N LYS A 23 -7.06 -0.41 -10.47
CA LYS A 23 -8.07 0.56 -10.07
C LYS A 23 -8.77 0.12 -8.80
N ARG A 24 -9.08 -1.18 -8.67
CA ARG A 24 -9.70 -1.68 -7.46
C ARG A 24 -8.81 -1.46 -6.25
N ALA A 25 -7.53 -1.73 -6.43
CA ALA A 25 -6.59 -1.58 -5.33
C ALA A 25 -6.47 -0.13 -4.90
N ALA A 26 -6.42 0.79 -5.88
CA ALA A 26 -6.30 2.20 -5.55
C ALA A 26 -7.54 2.70 -4.81
N GLU A 27 -8.72 2.27 -5.24
CA GLU A 27 -9.93 2.69 -4.56
C GLU A 27 -9.99 2.13 -3.16
N TYR A 28 -9.57 0.88 -3.00
CA TYR A 28 -9.59 0.26 -1.69
C TYR A 28 -8.65 0.99 -0.74
N LEU A 29 -7.44 1.30 -1.21
CA LEU A 29 -6.49 2.02 -0.38
C LEU A 29 -7.04 3.35 0.04
N ASN A 30 -7.59 4.11 -0.91
CA ASN A 30 -8.07 5.43 -0.57
C ASN A 30 -9.19 5.43 0.45
N LYS A 31 -9.90 4.32 0.57
CA LYS A 31 -10.97 4.23 1.55
C LYS A 31 -10.45 3.77 2.91
N HIS A 32 -9.33 3.09 2.96
CA HIS A 32 -8.89 2.45 4.19
C HIS A 32 -7.64 3.05 4.81
N VAL A 33 -6.99 3.99 4.14
CA VAL A 33 -5.82 4.64 4.73
C VAL A 33 -6.04 6.14 4.74
N LYS A 34 -5.27 6.85 5.53
CA LYS A 34 -5.40 8.27 5.65
C LYS A 34 -4.89 8.97 4.40
N LYS A 35 -3.82 8.45 3.82
CA LYS A 35 -3.22 9.06 2.65
C LYS A 35 -2.46 8.01 1.87
N ALA A 36 -2.54 8.07 0.57
CA ALA A 36 -1.80 7.14 -0.29
C ALA A 36 -1.24 7.93 -1.48
N ASP A 37 0.08 7.87 -1.65
CA ASP A 37 0.76 8.55 -2.75
C ASP A 37 1.53 7.52 -3.54
N ILE A 38 1.32 7.48 -4.85
CA ILE A 38 2.05 6.54 -5.67
C ILE A 38 3.48 7.03 -5.85
N LYS A 39 4.43 6.18 -5.60
CA LYS A 39 5.84 6.54 -5.73
C LYS A 39 6.48 5.90 -6.92
N SER A 40 6.03 4.74 -7.33
CA SER A 40 6.53 4.14 -8.55
C SER A 40 5.50 3.17 -9.08
N LYS A 41 5.55 2.93 -10.36
CA LYS A 41 4.68 1.98 -11.00
C LYS A 41 5.47 1.31 -12.10
N THR A 42 5.47 -0.01 -12.09
CA THR A 42 6.12 -0.80 -13.13
C THR A 42 5.05 -1.62 -13.80
N ALA A 43 4.89 -1.44 -15.09
CA ALA A 43 3.86 -2.17 -15.81
C ALA A 43 4.50 -3.06 -16.86
N GLN A 44 4.15 -4.32 -16.83
CA GLN A 44 4.58 -5.25 -17.84
C GLN A 44 3.41 -6.13 -18.15
N GLU A 45 3.53 -6.91 -19.19
CA GLU A 45 2.45 -7.75 -19.59
C GLU A 45 2.11 -8.71 -18.47
N GLY A 46 0.89 -8.71 -18.04
CA GLY A 46 0.46 -9.63 -16.99
C GLY A 46 0.80 -9.23 -15.57
N ASN A 47 1.44 -8.09 -15.39
CA ASN A 47 1.79 -7.68 -14.05
C ASN A 47 2.02 -6.17 -13.95
N ILE A 48 1.36 -5.55 -12.99
CA ILE A 48 1.56 -4.13 -12.69
C ILE A 48 1.94 -4.06 -11.23
N GLU A 49 3.11 -3.50 -10.95
CA GLU A 49 3.56 -3.39 -9.59
C GLU A 49 3.52 -1.94 -9.16
N LEU A 50 2.88 -1.67 -8.04
CA LEU A 50 2.68 -0.33 -7.54
C LEU A 50 3.35 -0.18 -6.20
N ASN A 51 4.06 0.92 -6.02
CA ASN A 51 4.65 1.25 -4.73
C ASN A 51 3.99 2.52 -4.23
N TYR A 52 3.26 2.42 -3.14
CA TYR A 52 2.60 3.56 -2.54
C TYR A 52 3.23 3.88 -1.20
N GLU A 53 3.41 5.16 -0.94
CA GLU A 53 3.73 5.57 0.42
C GLU A 53 2.40 5.89 1.07
N ILE A 54 2.11 5.30 2.20
CA ILE A 54 0.80 5.47 2.82
C ILE A 54 0.94 5.89 4.28
N ARG A 55 -0.11 6.54 4.76
CA ARG A 55 -0.24 6.87 6.16
C ARG A 55 -1.48 6.16 6.64
N LEU A 56 -1.39 5.47 7.76
CA LEU A 56 -2.50 4.67 8.24
C LEU A 56 -3.48 5.51 9.04
N LEU A 57 -4.74 5.09 9.03
CA LEU A 57 -5.73 5.73 9.88
C LEU A 57 -5.55 5.29 11.32
N SER A 58 -5.11 4.07 11.52
CA SER A 58 -4.88 3.55 12.86
C SER A 58 -3.74 2.55 12.74
N ASP A 59 -3.46 1.83 13.79
CA ASP A 59 -2.38 0.86 13.75
C ASP A 59 -2.78 -0.45 13.11
N ASP A 60 -4.02 -0.55 12.64
CA ASP A 60 -4.53 -1.79 12.11
C ASP A 60 -3.98 -2.00 10.70
N THR A 61 -3.36 -3.14 10.46
CA THR A 61 -2.80 -3.46 9.17
C THR A 61 -3.60 -4.52 8.43
N ASP A 62 -4.79 -4.87 8.94
CA ASP A 62 -5.59 -5.91 8.32
C ASP A 62 -6.03 -5.53 6.92
N PHE A 63 -6.06 -4.25 6.60
CA PHE A 63 -6.48 -3.83 5.28
C PHE A 63 -5.56 -4.40 4.20
N ILE A 64 -4.30 -4.68 4.52
CA ILE A 64 -3.38 -5.21 3.51
C ILE A 64 -3.78 -6.65 3.15
N THR A 65 -4.25 -7.41 4.12
CA THR A 65 -4.71 -8.76 3.84
C THR A 65 -5.94 -8.72 2.94
N GLU A 66 -6.88 -7.84 3.26
CA GLU A 66 -8.09 -7.74 2.44
C GLU A 66 -7.76 -7.22 1.05
N LEU A 67 -6.82 -6.29 0.97
CA LEU A 67 -6.40 -5.76 -0.31
C LEU A 67 -5.85 -6.88 -1.19
N SER A 68 -5.08 -7.79 -0.60
CA SER A 68 -4.48 -8.86 -1.35
C SER A 68 -5.53 -9.84 -1.88
N GLN A 69 -6.73 -9.80 -1.35
CA GLN A 69 -7.78 -10.71 -1.76
C GLN A 69 -8.71 -10.14 -2.81
N LEU A 70 -8.49 -8.90 -3.20
CA LEU A 70 -9.31 -8.32 -4.26
C LEU A 70 -9.01 -9.03 -5.58
N GLU A 71 -10.04 -9.13 -6.41
CA GLU A 71 -9.89 -9.84 -7.66
C GLU A 71 -8.81 -9.20 -8.51
N GLY A 72 -7.88 -9.99 -8.99
CA GLY A 72 -6.80 -9.51 -9.85
C GLY A 72 -5.59 -9.00 -9.11
N VAL A 73 -5.67 -8.89 -7.78
CA VAL A 73 -4.51 -8.50 -7.00
C VAL A 73 -3.75 -9.76 -6.67
N ASN A 74 -2.50 -9.85 -7.11
CA ASN A 74 -1.69 -11.03 -6.91
C ASN A 74 -1.01 -11.03 -5.55
N SER A 75 -0.61 -9.89 -5.07
CA SER A 75 0.02 -9.81 -3.75
C SER A 75 -0.02 -8.38 -3.25
N ALA A 76 0.07 -8.23 -1.95
CA ALA A 76 0.15 -6.92 -1.31
C ALA A 76 1.09 -7.07 -0.12
N VAL A 77 2.09 -6.21 -0.06
CA VAL A 77 3.10 -6.24 1.00
C VAL A 77 3.11 -4.88 1.67
N LEU A 78 3.19 -4.87 2.98
CA LEU A 78 3.25 -3.63 3.73
C LEU A 78 4.57 -3.58 4.48
N VAL A 79 5.34 -2.52 4.27
CA VAL A 79 6.63 -2.38 4.88
C VAL A 79 6.63 -1.08 5.68
N SER A 80 7.05 -1.15 6.92
CA SER A 80 7.18 0.03 7.73
C SER A 80 8.38 0.82 7.24
N TYR A 81 8.18 2.09 6.97
CA TYR A 81 9.27 2.90 6.48
C TYR A 81 9.60 3.92 7.54
N ASN A 82 10.73 3.75 8.20
CA ASN A 82 11.03 4.59 9.25
C ASN A 82 12.49 4.81 9.18
N GLY A 83 12.91 5.98 8.95
CA GLY A 83 14.26 6.24 8.59
C GLY A 83 15.28 5.98 9.64
N ASP A 84 14.86 5.63 10.82
CA ASP A 84 15.84 5.42 11.82
C ASP A 84 16.15 4.00 12.07
N TYR A 85 15.60 3.11 11.27
CA TYR A 85 15.78 1.79 11.59
C TYR A 85 17.17 1.39 11.38
N MET A 86 17.81 2.04 10.56
CA MET A 86 19.01 1.67 10.32
C MET A 86 19.86 2.01 11.28
N GLY A 87 19.37 2.63 12.10
CA GLY A 87 20.14 3.04 13.18
C GLY A 87 21.22 2.21 13.43
#